data_62d6a335cdeb5e9def46cc0a572b96f9
#
_entry.id   62d6a335cdeb5e9def46cc0a572b96f9
#
_cell.length_a   1.000
_cell.length_b   1.000
_cell.length_c   1.000
_cell.angle_alpha   90.00
_cell.angle_beta   90.00
_cell.angle_gamma   90.00
#
_symmetry.space_group_name_H-M   'P 1'
#
loop_
_entity.id
_entity.type
_entity.pdbx_description
1 polymer ?
#
loop_
_entity_poly.entity_id
_entity_poly.type
_entity_poly.pdbx_seq_one_letter_code
_entity_poly.pdbx_strand_id
1 'polypeptide(L)'
;MKRESFKSRLGFLLVSAGCAIGIGNVWRFPYVAGQNGGGIFVLFYLIFLVAMGLPVLTMELAVGRASRNSAVLGYKTLEKEGSKWHIHGWIAMFGCYMLMMYYTTVSGWMVSYFFKFLKGEFLTGMTADDTAAAFGNLLADPLQMAFWMILTVVLGFFVCSRGLQNGLEKISKFMMSALLILIVVLAVHSITLQGAAEGVKFYLVPDLDTVAETGLKNVITAAMNQAFFTLSLGVAAMEIFGSYMGKEHSLAGEGARICGLDTFVAIMSGLIIFPACFSYGVEVDAGPSLIFITLPNVFVNMAGGRIWGCLFFLFMTFASFSTVMAVFENIMSFCMDMFQWSRKKAAFINAVIILVASLPCVLGYNVWSSLHLIGSRDILDSEDFIVSNLLLPIGSLIYLLFSVTKWGWGFDKYIDEANTGEGLKISKKLKPYFQFILPLLILFILIQGLV
;
A
#
# COMPACT_ATOMS: atom_id res chain seq x y z
N MET A 1 -5.20 -9.93 27.40
CA MET A 1 -3.83 -10.45 27.22
C MET A 1 -2.82 -9.32 27.27
N LYS A 2 -1.56 -9.57 27.68
CA LYS A 2 -0.51 -8.54 27.59
C LYS A 2 -0.22 -8.28 26.12
N ARG A 3 -0.28 -6.99 25.67
CA ARG A 3 -0.03 -6.61 24.29
C ARG A 3 1.40 -6.95 23.88
N GLU A 4 1.58 -7.57 22.73
CA GLU A 4 2.91 -7.81 22.15
C GLU A 4 3.60 -6.46 21.85
N SER A 5 4.90 -6.46 21.70
CA SER A 5 5.70 -5.29 21.33
C SER A 5 6.79 -5.69 20.34
N PHE A 6 7.20 -4.78 19.48
CA PHE A 6 8.36 -4.98 18.61
C PHE A 6 9.63 -5.20 19.44
N LYS A 7 10.49 -6.08 18.96
CA LYS A 7 11.80 -6.32 19.58
C LYS A 7 12.76 -5.15 19.36
N SER A 8 12.60 -4.44 18.24
CA SER A 8 13.49 -3.34 17.88
C SER A 8 12.75 -2.24 17.13
N ARG A 9 13.26 -1.01 17.24
CA ARG A 9 12.77 0.14 16.47
C ARG A 9 12.83 -0.10 14.96
N LEU A 10 13.93 -0.69 14.46
CA LEU A 10 14.06 -1.05 13.04
C LEU A 10 12.96 -2.04 12.62
N GLY A 11 12.59 -2.99 13.50
CA GLY A 11 11.48 -3.90 13.24
C GLY A 11 10.17 -3.17 13.07
N PHE A 12 9.85 -2.24 13.96
CA PHE A 12 8.66 -1.40 13.83
C PHE A 12 8.68 -0.62 12.50
N LEU A 13 9.78 0.08 12.18
CA LEU A 13 9.87 0.87 10.96
C LEU A 13 9.71 0.05 9.69
N LEU A 14 10.39 -1.11 9.60
CA LEU A 14 10.33 -1.96 8.41
C LEU A 14 8.98 -2.68 8.25
N VAL A 15 8.32 -3.07 9.35
CA VAL A 15 6.97 -3.65 9.29
C VAL A 15 5.95 -2.59 8.88
N SER A 16 5.99 -1.40 9.49
CA SER A 16 5.06 -0.31 9.18
C SER A 16 5.28 0.25 7.77
N ALA A 17 6.54 0.46 7.38
CA ALA A 17 6.86 0.84 6.01
C ALA A 17 6.46 -0.25 5.00
N GLY A 18 6.66 -1.54 5.32
CA GLY A 18 6.22 -2.65 4.47
C GLY A 18 4.70 -2.79 4.36
N CYS A 19 3.93 -2.21 5.27
CA CYS A 19 2.48 -2.07 5.13
C CYS A 19 2.12 -1.00 4.11
N ALA A 20 2.81 0.15 4.12
CA ALA A 20 2.61 1.24 3.19
C ALA A 20 3.18 0.89 1.79
N ILE A 21 4.43 0.38 1.75
CA ILE A 21 5.12 -0.02 0.51
C ILE A 21 4.43 -1.26 -0.06
N GLY A 22 3.61 -1.03 -1.05
CA GLY A 22 2.86 -2.08 -1.72
C GLY A 22 2.92 -1.98 -3.24
N ILE A 23 2.01 -2.68 -3.87
CA ILE A 23 1.84 -2.68 -5.32
C ILE A 23 1.58 -1.25 -5.84
N GLY A 24 0.89 -0.42 -5.06
CA GLY A 24 0.58 0.97 -5.41
C GLY A 24 1.80 1.85 -5.68
N ASN A 25 2.92 1.62 -4.97
CA ASN A 25 4.17 2.37 -5.18
C ASN A 25 4.86 2.01 -6.50
N VAL A 26 4.62 0.81 -7.02
CA VAL A 26 5.37 0.30 -8.17
C VAL A 26 4.57 0.36 -9.46
N TRP A 27 3.24 0.26 -9.40
CA TRP A 27 2.45 0.38 -10.62
C TRP A 27 1.63 1.67 -10.68
N ARG A 28 0.85 1.97 -9.60
CA ARG A 28 -0.02 3.14 -9.63
C ARG A 28 0.75 4.45 -9.65
N PHE A 29 1.76 4.57 -8.80
CA PHE A 29 2.56 5.79 -8.71
C PHE A 29 3.26 6.15 -10.03
N PRO A 30 4.02 5.26 -10.69
CA PRO A 30 4.61 5.56 -11.99
C PRO A 30 3.57 5.85 -13.07
N TYR A 31 2.50 5.07 -13.14
CA TYR A 31 1.43 5.33 -14.09
C TYR A 31 0.83 6.73 -13.91
N VAL A 32 0.42 7.08 -12.69
CA VAL A 32 -0.18 8.40 -12.41
C VAL A 32 0.83 9.51 -12.66
N ALA A 33 2.11 9.31 -12.35
CA ALA A 33 3.18 10.26 -12.68
C ALA A 33 3.31 10.46 -14.19
N GLY A 34 3.29 9.36 -14.96
CA GLY A 34 3.36 9.40 -16.42
C GLY A 34 2.23 10.19 -17.06
N GLN A 35 1.00 10.00 -16.58
CA GLN A 35 -0.20 10.68 -17.09
C GLN A 35 -0.34 12.13 -16.61
N ASN A 36 0.41 12.56 -15.59
CA ASN A 36 0.25 13.87 -14.96
C ASN A 36 1.54 14.71 -14.95
N GLY A 37 2.37 14.57 -15.97
CA GLY A 37 3.52 15.45 -16.20
C GLY A 37 4.78 15.10 -15.40
N GLY A 38 4.96 13.83 -15.03
CA GLY A 38 6.23 13.32 -14.48
C GLY A 38 6.71 14.11 -13.25
N GLY A 39 7.81 14.86 -13.40
CA GLY A 39 8.48 15.53 -12.28
C GLY A 39 7.62 16.56 -11.55
N ILE A 40 6.70 17.25 -12.23
CA ILE A 40 5.81 18.21 -11.58
C ILE A 40 4.79 17.50 -10.66
N PHE A 41 4.27 16.36 -11.10
CA PHE A 41 3.43 15.51 -10.27
C PHE A 41 4.19 15.04 -9.02
N VAL A 42 5.44 14.58 -9.17
CA VAL A 42 6.27 14.15 -8.04
C VAL A 42 6.45 15.26 -7.02
N LEU A 43 6.67 16.50 -7.48
CA LEU A 43 6.80 17.67 -6.60
C LEU A 43 5.53 17.90 -5.77
N PHE A 44 4.35 17.95 -6.40
CA PHE A 44 3.08 18.12 -5.70
C PHE A 44 2.77 16.95 -4.79
N TYR A 45 3.08 15.72 -5.21
CA TYR A 45 2.95 14.52 -4.37
C TYR A 45 3.72 14.65 -3.06
N LEU A 46 4.99 15.07 -3.10
CA LEU A 46 5.80 15.26 -1.90
C LEU A 46 5.21 16.32 -0.96
N ILE A 47 4.69 17.42 -1.51
CA ILE A 47 4.03 18.47 -0.72
C ILE A 47 2.79 17.89 -0.01
N PHE A 48 1.92 17.19 -0.72
CA PHE A 48 0.70 16.64 -0.15
C PHE A 48 0.96 15.46 0.80
N LEU A 49 1.99 14.66 0.57
CA LEU A 49 2.39 13.60 1.48
C LEU A 49 2.75 14.16 2.87
N VAL A 50 3.51 15.26 2.91
CA VAL A 50 3.85 15.93 4.17
C VAL A 50 2.64 16.66 4.77
N ALA A 51 1.84 17.33 3.94
CA ALA A 51 0.71 18.10 4.40
C ALA A 51 -0.46 17.23 4.88
N MET A 52 -0.74 16.12 4.21
CA MET A 52 -1.93 15.30 4.46
C MET A 52 -1.60 13.90 4.97
N GLY A 53 -0.73 13.17 4.28
CA GLY A 53 -0.39 11.79 4.60
C GLY A 53 0.25 11.64 5.98
N LEU A 54 1.32 12.39 6.26
CA LEU A 54 2.03 12.33 7.55
C LEU A 54 1.14 12.69 8.75
N PRO A 55 0.30 13.74 8.74
CA PRO A 55 -0.65 14.01 9.81
C PRO A 55 -1.60 12.85 10.10
N VAL A 56 -2.26 12.29 9.08
CA VAL A 56 -3.22 11.20 9.27
C VAL A 56 -2.52 9.92 9.76
N LEU A 57 -1.34 9.60 9.20
CA LEU A 57 -0.49 8.50 9.68
C LEU A 57 -0.18 8.63 11.17
N THR A 58 0.20 9.83 11.62
CA THR A 58 0.50 10.05 13.05
C THR A 58 -0.74 9.93 13.92
N MET A 59 -1.93 10.22 13.42
CA MET A 59 -3.19 10.04 14.15
C MET A 59 -3.53 8.56 14.32
N GLU A 60 -3.44 7.75 13.28
CA GLU A 60 -3.62 6.30 13.40
C GLU A 60 -2.63 5.68 14.39
N LEU A 61 -1.34 5.98 14.26
CA LEU A 61 -0.32 5.52 15.20
C LEU A 61 -0.62 5.98 16.63
N ALA A 62 -1.12 7.21 16.83
CA ALA A 62 -1.44 7.76 18.15
C ALA A 62 -2.62 7.02 18.81
N VAL A 63 -3.68 6.76 18.06
CA VAL A 63 -4.83 5.99 18.56
C VAL A 63 -4.38 4.58 18.99
N GLY A 64 -3.58 3.91 18.19
CA GLY A 64 -3.02 2.59 18.51
C GLY A 64 -2.12 2.64 19.75
N ARG A 65 -1.17 3.58 19.81
CA ARG A 65 -0.20 3.66 20.90
C ARG A 65 -0.84 4.06 22.24
N ALA A 66 -1.80 4.98 22.20
CA ALA A 66 -2.51 5.41 23.40
C ALA A 66 -3.45 4.34 23.96
N SER A 67 -4.15 3.63 23.09
CA SER A 67 -5.12 2.61 23.47
C SER A 67 -4.50 1.26 23.81
N ARG A 68 -3.37 0.91 23.17
CA ARG A 68 -2.73 -0.42 23.22
C ARG A 68 -3.67 -1.55 22.78
N ASN A 69 -4.63 -1.25 21.89
CA ASN A 69 -5.65 -2.17 21.39
C ASN A 69 -5.72 -2.13 19.85
N SER A 70 -6.47 -3.07 19.27
CA SER A 70 -6.88 -3.03 17.87
C SER A 70 -8.09 -2.10 17.68
N ALA A 71 -8.42 -1.77 16.43
CA ALA A 71 -9.29 -0.69 16.04
C ALA A 71 -10.56 -0.50 16.90
N VAL A 72 -11.40 -1.52 17.05
CA VAL A 72 -12.69 -1.37 17.79
C VAL A 72 -12.46 -1.04 19.26
N LEU A 73 -11.58 -1.80 19.92
CA LEU A 73 -11.25 -1.56 21.32
C LEU A 73 -10.37 -0.33 21.50
N GLY A 74 -9.60 0.05 20.48
CA GLY A 74 -8.81 1.27 20.45
C GLY A 74 -9.70 2.49 20.58
N TYR A 75 -10.71 2.61 19.73
CA TYR A 75 -11.71 3.67 19.84
C TYR A 75 -12.46 3.63 21.16
N LYS A 76 -12.97 2.45 21.60
CA LYS A 76 -13.68 2.30 22.86
C LYS A 76 -12.89 2.75 24.08
N THR A 77 -11.58 2.57 24.07
CA THR A 77 -10.70 2.99 25.19
C THR A 77 -10.53 4.49 25.25
N LEU A 78 -10.54 5.18 24.11
CA LEU A 78 -10.23 6.61 24.01
C LEU A 78 -11.45 7.49 23.82
N GLU A 79 -12.56 6.95 23.35
CA GLU A 79 -13.80 7.71 23.12
C GLU A 79 -14.48 8.13 24.45
N LYS A 80 -15.30 9.15 24.35
CA LYS A 80 -16.13 9.58 25.48
C LYS A 80 -17.27 8.62 25.72
N GLU A 81 -17.69 8.49 26.98
CA GLU A 81 -18.85 7.69 27.36
C GLU A 81 -20.10 8.11 26.57
N GLY A 82 -20.82 7.13 26.05
CA GLY A 82 -22.00 7.34 25.19
C GLY A 82 -21.73 7.71 23.74
N SER A 83 -20.47 7.87 23.32
CA SER A 83 -20.12 8.08 21.90
C SER A 83 -20.08 6.76 21.14
N LYS A 84 -20.03 6.86 19.80
CA LYS A 84 -20.10 5.69 18.89
C LYS A 84 -18.93 5.63 17.90
N TRP A 85 -17.81 6.22 18.22
CA TRP A 85 -16.63 6.22 17.33
C TRP A 85 -16.08 4.82 17.04
N HIS A 86 -16.26 3.89 17.98
CA HIS A 86 -15.86 2.50 17.81
C HIS A 86 -16.55 1.77 16.64
N ILE A 87 -17.67 2.31 16.10
CA ILE A 87 -18.31 1.78 14.89
C ILE A 87 -17.32 1.84 13.73
N HIS A 88 -16.50 2.89 13.66
CA HIS A 88 -15.45 2.99 12.64
C HIS A 88 -14.47 1.81 12.69
N GLY A 89 -14.15 1.31 13.86
CA GLY A 89 -13.28 0.13 13.99
C GLY A 89 -13.83 -1.10 13.25
N TRP A 90 -15.14 -1.31 13.24
CA TRP A 90 -15.78 -2.37 12.45
C TRP A 90 -15.73 -2.10 10.95
N ILE A 91 -15.96 -0.85 10.54
CA ILE A 91 -15.84 -0.43 9.13
C ILE A 91 -14.41 -0.60 8.63
N ALA A 92 -13.41 -0.21 9.43
CA ALA A 92 -12.00 -0.38 9.11
C ALA A 92 -11.62 -1.87 8.95
N MET A 93 -12.12 -2.75 9.82
CA MET A 93 -11.91 -4.19 9.68
C MET A 93 -12.58 -4.75 8.43
N PHE A 94 -13.82 -4.35 8.13
CA PHE A 94 -14.46 -4.70 6.86
C PHE A 94 -13.57 -4.26 5.66
N GLY A 95 -13.01 -3.05 5.70
CA GLY A 95 -12.07 -2.56 4.70
C GLY A 95 -10.81 -3.44 4.57
N CYS A 96 -10.26 -3.92 5.69
CA CYS A 96 -9.13 -4.85 5.67
C CYS A 96 -9.46 -6.18 4.99
N TYR A 97 -10.64 -6.75 5.26
CA TYR A 97 -11.09 -7.98 4.58
C TYR A 97 -11.31 -7.73 3.08
N MET A 98 -12.02 -6.64 2.72
CA MET A 98 -12.22 -6.24 1.31
C MET A 98 -10.91 -6.05 0.57
N LEU A 99 -9.95 -5.35 1.17
CA LEU A 99 -8.61 -5.17 0.60
C LEU A 99 -7.95 -6.53 0.32
N MET A 100 -8.01 -7.46 1.26
CA MET A 100 -7.35 -8.77 1.11
C MET A 100 -8.06 -9.68 0.11
N MET A 101 -9.33 -9.46 -0.21
CA MET A 101 -10.06 -10.26 -1.22
C MET A 101 -9.39 -10.19 -2.59
N TYR A 102 -9.00 -9.01 -3.05
CA TYR A 102 -8.32 -8.84 -4.34
C TYR A 102 -6.79 -8.80 -4.23
N TYR A 103 -6.26 -8.21 -3.16
CA TYR A 103 -4.82 -8.00 -3.02
C TYR A 103 -4.03 -9.31 -2.93
N THR A 104 -4.61 -10.36 -2.30
CA THR A 104 -3.99 -11.69 -2.25
C THR A 104 -3.92 -12.35 -3.62
N THR A 105 -4.91 -12.13 -4.48
CA THR A 105 -4.91 -12.60 -5.87
C THR A 105 -3.81 -11.93 -6.68
N VAL A 106 -3.71 -10.60 -6.60
CA VAL A 106 -2.67 -9.83 -7.29
C VAL A 106 -1.27 -10.18 -6.77
N SER A 107 -1.12 -10.36 -5.44
CA SER A 107 0.15 -10.84 -4.87
C SER A 107 0.52 -12.23 -5.40
N GLY A 108 -0.47 -13.09 -5.61
CA GLY A 108 -0.28 -14.41 -6.25
C GLY A 108 0.24 -14.29 -7.69
N TRP A 109 -0.22 -13.30 -8.47
CA TRP A 109 0.31 -13.05 -9.82
C TRP A 109 1.80 -12.66 -9.79
N MET A 110 2.24 -11.87 -8.81
CA MET A 110 3.65 -11.51 -8.65
C MET A 110 4.52 -12.75 -8.41
N VAL A 111 4.07 -13.65 -7.53
CA VAL A 111 4.75 -14.92 -7.25
C VAL A 111 4.78 -15.79 -8.52
N SER A 112 3.67 -15.89 -9.25
CA SER A 112 3.58 -16.63 -10.51
C SER A 112 4.62 -16.15 -11.52
N TYR A 113 4.70 -14.82 -11.74
CA TYR A 113 5.63 -14.23 -12.69
C TYR A 113 7.09 -14.39 -12.27
N PHE A 114 7.40 -14.31 -10.98
CA PHE A 114 8.72 -14.66 -10.47
C PHE A 114 9.13 -16.07 -10.91
N PHE A 115 8.25 -17.06 -10.75
CA PHE A 115 8.52 -18.43 -11.16
C PHE A 115 8.57 -18.60 -12.69
N LYS A 116 7.75 -17.88 -13.45
CA LYS A 116 7.79 -17.90 -14.93
C LYS A 116 9.14 -17.39 -15.43
N PHE A 117 9.65 -16.27 -14.92
CA PHE A 117 10.99 -15.77 -15.26
C PHE A 117 12.09 -16.72 -14.78
N LEU A 118 11.98 -17.26 -13.57
CA LEU A 118 12.96 -18.21 -13.02
C LEU A 118 13.07 -19.49 -13.86
N LYS A 119 11.96 -20.02 -14.34
CA LYS A 119 11.92 -21.19 -15.24
C LYS A 119 12.35 -20.86 -16.66
N GLY A 120 12.35 -19.58 -17.06
CA GLY A 120 12.67 -19.14 -18.40
C GLY A 120 11.51 -19.33 -19.39
N GLU A 121 10.27 -19.18 -18.92
CA GLU A 121 9.08 -19.17 -19.79
C GLU A 121 9.02 -17.92 -20.68
N PHE A 122 9.64 -16.80 -20.23
CA PHE A 122 9.85 -15.58 -21.01
C PHE A 122 11.17 -15.67 -21.78
N LEU A 123 11.07 -15.82 -23.11
CA LEU A 123 12.20 -16.00 -24.01
C LEU A 123 12.60 -14.68 -24.67
N THR A 124 13.89 -14.51 -24.95
CA THR A 124 14.37 -13.35 -25.71
C THR A 124 13.72 -13.31 -27.10
N GLY A 125 13.23 -12.13 -27.49
CA GLY A 125 12.59 -11.92 -28.78
C GLY A 125 11.08 -12.22 -28.82
N MET A 126 10.45 -12.53 -27.67
CA MET A 126 8.99 -12.54 -27.57
C MET A 126 8.45 -11.14 -27.88
N THR A 127 7.28 -11.11 -28.52
CA THR A 127 6.59 -9.86 -28.88
C THR A 127 5.73 -9.33 -27.73
N ALA A 128 5.21 -8.12 -27.87
CA ALA A 128 4.23 -7.56 -26.94
C ALA A 128 2.96 -8.42 -26.86
N ASP A 129 2.53 -9.00 -28.00
CA ASP A 129 1.37 -9.90 -28.05
C ASP A 129 1.64 -11.21 -27.29
N ASP A 130 2.86 -11.74 -27.34
CA ASP A 130 3.24 -12.94 -26.58
C ASP A 130 3.21 -12.68 -25.08
N THR A 131 3.70 -11.52 -24.64
CA THR A 131 3.65 -11.13 -23.21
C THR A 131 2.22 -10.85 -22.74
N ALA A 132 1.39 -10.24 -23.57
CA ALA A 132 -0.04 -10.05 -23.29
C ALA A 132 -0.77 -11.40 -23.23
N ALA A 133 -0.49 -12.32 -24.15
CA ALA A 133 -1.04 -13.68 -24.13
C ALA A 133 -0.63 -14.44 -22.86
N ALA A 134 0.62 -14.30 -22.40
CA ALA A 134 1.09 -14.93 -21.16
C ALA A 134 0.31 -14.48 -19.92
N PHE A 135 -0.10 -13.20 -19.87
CA PHE A 135 -0.97 -12.69 -18.81
C PHE A 135 -2.42 -13.13 -19.01
N GLY A 136 -2.96 -13.02 -20.22
CA GLY A 136 -4.31 -13.48 -20.54
C GLY A 136 -4.51 -14.97 -20.20
N ASN A 137 -3.53 -15.82 -20.50
CA ASN A 137 -3.56 -17.25 -20.16
C ASN A 137 -3.55 -17.49 -18.64
N LEU A 138 -2.82 -16.67 -17.85
CA LEU A 138 -2.87 -16.75 -16.39
C LEU A 138 -4.28 -16.40 -15.88
N LEU A 139 -4.88 -15.33 -16.39
CA LEU A 139 -6.20 -14.87 -15.96
C LEU A 139 -7.33 -15.83 -16.38
N ALA A 140 -7.18 -16.49 -17.53
CA ALA A 140 -8.14 -17.45 -18.06
C ALA A 140 -8.13 -18.80 -17.32
N ASP A 141 -7.07 -19.12 -16.56
CA ASP A 141 -6.95 -20.37 -15.81
C ASP A 141 -7.31 -20.20 -14.33
N PRO A 142 -8.55 -20.53 -13.90
CA PRO A 142 -8.99 -20.35 -12.52
C PRO A 142 -8.21 -21.21 -11.53
N LEU A 143 -7.71 -22.38 -11.93
CA LEU A 143 -6.95 -23.27 -11.06
C LEU A 143 -5.57 -22.71 -10.79
N GLN A 144 -4.90 -22.19 -11.81
CA GLN A 144 -3.60 -21.56 -11.66
C GLN A 144 -3.70 -20.28 -10.81
N MET A 145 -4.70 -19.42 -11.07
CA MET A 145 -4.96 -18.23 -10.24
C MET A 145 -5.23 -18.60 -8.79
N ALA A 146 -6.13 -19.57 -8.53
CA ALA A 146 -6.45 -20.02 -7.20
C ALA A 146 -5.22 -20.60 -6.47
N PHE A 147 -4.39 -21.37 -7.15
CA PHE A 147 -3.17 -21.95 -6.56
C PHE A 147 -2.23 -20.85 -6.00
N TRP A 148 -1.93 -19.82 -6.80
CA TRP A 148 -1.04 -18.74 -6.38
C TRP A 148 -1.64 -17.87 -5.29
N MET A 149 -2.95 -17.61 -5.34
CA MET A 149 -3.68 -16.92 -4.28
C MET A 149 -3.66 -17.72 -2.97
N ILE A 150 -3.99 -19.02 -3.02
CA ILE A 150 -3.96 -19.92 -1.85
C ILE A 150 -2.56 -19.96 -1.22
N LEU A 151 -1.52 -20.10 -2.05
CA LEU A 151 -0.13 -20.09 -1.59
C LEU A 151 0.19 -18.80 -0.83
N THR A 152 -0.20 -17.64 -1.36
CA THR A 152 -0.01 -16.33 -0.73
C THR A 152 -0.71 -16.25 0.62
N VAL A 153 -1.99 -16.64 0.68
CA VAL A 153 -2.79 -16.59 1.91
C VAL A 153 -2.22 -17.53 2.98
N VAL A 154 -1.92 -18.76 2.61
CA VAL A 154 -1.38 -19.78 3.54
C VAL A 154 -0.03 -19.36 4.10
N LEU A 155 0.89 -18.89 3.25
CA LEU A 155 2.20 -18.42 3.70
C LEU A 155 2.07 -17.17 4.60
N GLY A 156 1.21 -16.22 4.27
CA GLY A 156 1.01 -15.02 5.06
C GLY A 156 0.50 -15.33 6.47
N PHE A 157 -0.58 -16.11 6.59
CA PHE A 157 -1.10 -16.52 7.89
C PHE A 157 -0.16 -17.45 8.66
N PHE A 158 0.59 -18.29 7.95
CA PHE A 158 1.62 -19.12 8.58
C PHE A 158 2.68 -18.26 9.27
N VAL A 159 3.19 -17.23 8.59
CA VAL A 159 4.16 -16.29 9.18
C VAL A 159 3.56 -15.57 10.39
N CYS A 160 2.37 -14.98 10.23
CA CYS A 160 1.69 -14.25 11.31
C CYS A 160 1.35 -15.13 12.51
N SER A 161 1.05 -16.42 12.29
CA SER A 161 0.77 -17.38 13.37
C SER A 161 1.97 -17.63 14.31
N ARG A 162 3.20 -17.34 13.86
CA ARG A 162 4.44 -17.48 14.64
C ARG A 162 4.65 -16.37 15.66
N GLY A 163 3.77 -15.34 15.68
CA GLY A 163 3.85 -14.19 16.58
C GLY A 163 4.49 -12.96 15.95
N LEU A 164 4.36 -11.84 16.65
CA LEU A 164 4.87 -10.56 16.16
C LEU A 164 6.39 -10.60 15.96
N GLN A 165 7.15 -10.99 16.98
CA GLN A 165 8.63 -10.92 16.97
C GLN A 165 9.28 -12.01 16.13
N ASN A 166 8.82 -13.26 16.27
CA ASN A 166 9.43 -14.43 15.62
C ASN A 166 8.89 -14.72 14.22
N GLY A 167 7.71 -14.21 13.90
CA GLY A 167 7.06 -14.32 12.61
C GLY A 167 7.18 -13.02 11.83
N LEU A 168 6.23 -12.09 12.02
CA LEU A 168 6.09 -10.88 11.25
C LEU A 168 7.35 -10.02 11.23
N GLU A 169 7.88 -9.61 12.40
CA GLU A 169 9.04 -8.71 12.47
C GLU A 169 10.29 -9.33 11.83
N LYS A 170 10.57 -10.61 12.11
CA LYS A 170 11.76 -11.29 11.59
C LYS A 170 11.72 -11.41 10.06
N ILE A 171 10.60 -11.84 9.51
CA ILE A 171 10.43 -12.04 8.07
C ILE A 171 10.37 -10.69 7.35
N SER A 172 9.62 -9.72 7.88
CA SER A 172 9.56 -8.37 7.29
C SER A 172 10.92 -7.67 7.27
N LYS A 173 11.75 -7.82 8.31
CA LYS A 173 13.12 -7.28 8.29
C LYS A 173 13.94 -7.84 7.14
N PHE A 174 13.90 -9.15 6.93
CA PHE A 174 14.62 -9.79 5.83
C PHE A 174 14.08 -9.31 4.48
N MET A 175 12.77 -9.39 4.28
CA MET A 175 12.14 -9.04 3.00
C MET A 175 12.32 -7.57 2.66
N MET A 176 12.08 -6.67 3.61
CA MET A 176 12.23 -5.22 3.38
C MET A 176 13.68 -4.81 3.13
N SER A 177 14.64 -5.41 3.83
CA SER A 177 16.06 -5.15 3.56
C SER A 177 16.46 -5.63 2.16
N ALA A 178 16.02 -6.82 1.77
CA ALA A 178 16.26 -7.34 0.43
C ALA A 178 15.54 -6.49 -0.65
N LEU A 179 14.30 -6.07 -0.40
CA LEU A 179 13.53 -5.18 -1.27
C LEU A 179 14.28 -3.86 -1.52
N LEU A 180 14.78 -3.21 -0.46
CA LEU A 180 15.51 -1.95 -0.58
C LEU A 180 16.82 -2.10 -1.36
N ILE A 181 17.50 -3.24 -1.25
CA ILE A 181 18.70 -3.53 -2.06
C ILE A 181 18.29 -3.78 -3.52
N LEU A 182 17.29 -4.62 -3.75
CA LEU A 182 16.82 -4.97 -5.10
C LEU A 182 16.35 -3.75 -5.88
N ILE A 183 15.59 -2.85 -5.25
CA ILE A 183 15.08 -1.66 -5.94
C ILE A 183 16.23 -0.72 -6.38
N VAL A 184 17.27 -0.58 -5.54
CA VAL A 184 18.46 0.21 -5.92
C VAL A 184 19.20 -0.44 -7.08
N VAL A 185 19.42 -1.75 -7.04
CA VAL A 185 20.09 -2.49 -8.11
C VAL A 185 19.34 -2.37 -9.43
N LEU A 186 18.01 -2.55 -9.40
CA LEU A 186 17.14 -2.44 -10.57
C LEU A 186 17.13 -1.01 -11.13
N ALA A 187 17.02 0.00 -10.28
CA ALA A 187 17.03 1.41 -10.72
C ALA A 187 18.38 1.81 -11.32
N VAL A 188 19.49 1.43 -10.69
CA VAL A 188 20.83 1.69 -11.24
C VAL A 188 20.98 1.03 -12.61
N HIS A 189 20.56 -0.22 -12.76
CA HIS A 189 20.58 -0.89 -14.06
C HIS A 189 19.73 -0.15 -15.09
N SER A 190 18.49 0.22 -14.74
CA SER A 190 17.56 0.90 -15.66
C SER A 190 18.11 2.26 -16.14
N ILE A 191 18.72 3.04 -15.25
CA ILE A 191 19.33 4.35 -15.59
C ILE A 191 20.55 4.19 -16.54
N THR A 192 21.23 3.04 -16.52
CA THR A 192 22.39 2.78 -17.39
C THR A 192 22.01 2.30 -18.79
N LEU A 193 20.73 2.09 -19.09
CA LEU A 193 20.26 1.70 -20.42
C LEU A 193 20.48 2.81 -21.44
N GLN A 194 20.69 2.44 -22.69
CA GLN A 194 20.81 3.39 -23.80
C GLN A 194 19.46 4.10 -24.03
N GLY A 195 19.44 5.44 -24.01
CA GLY A 195 18.21 6.23 -24.14
C GLY A 195 17.50 6.52 -22.80
N ALA A 196 17.98 5.98 -21.68
CA ALA A 196 17.37 6.15 -20.36
C ALA A 196 17.29 7.60 -19.87
N ALA A 197 18.21 8.48 -20.35
CA ALA A 197 18.32 9.85 -19.88
C ALA A 197 17.03 10.68 -20.08
N GLU A 198 16.30 10.44 -21.18
CA GLU A 198 15.02 11.12 -21.47
C GLU A 198 13.95 10.71 -20.46
N GLY A 199 13.87 9.42 -20.13
CA GLY A 199 12.94 8.91 -19.12
C GLY A 199 13.26 9.44 -17.73
N VAL A 200 14.54 9.54 -17.34
CA VAL A 200 14.97 10.17 -16.08
C VAL A 200 14.59 11.64 -16.05
N LYS A 201 14.83 12.38 -17.14
CA LYS A 201 14.48 13.81 -17.26
C LYS A 201 12.99 14.01 -17.12
N PHE A 202 12.19 13.26 -17.88
CA PHE A 202 10.72 13.32 -17.81
C PHE A 202 10.20 13.11 -16.39
N TYR A 203 10.76 12.12 -15.70
CA TYR A 203 10.26 11.72 -14.40
C TYR A 203 10.70 12.62 -13.24
N LEU A 204 11.91 13.18 -13.27
CA LEU A 204 12.47 13.93 -12.14
C LEU A 204 12.53 15.44 -12.36
N VAL A 205 12.50 15.91 -13.60
CA VAL A 205 12.60 17.36 -13.89
C VAL A 205 11.20 17.93 -14.08
N PRO A 206 10.75 18.83 -13.20
CA PRO A 206 9.46 19.50 -13.38
C PRO A 206 9.43 20.29 -14.68
N ASP A 207 8.45 20.01 -15.52
CA ASP A 207 8.22 20.72 -16.78
C ASP A 207 6.87 21.42 -16.76
N LEU A 208 6.88 22.75 -16.89
CA LEU A 208 5.68 23.57 -16.86
C LEU A 208 4.89 23.53 -18.19
N ASP A 209 5.54 23.20 -19.30
CA ASP A 209 4.87 23.06 -20.60
C ASP A 209 3.92 21.85 -20.57
N THR A 210 4.34 20.76 -19.95
CA THR A 210 3.49 19.57 -19.73
C THR A 210 2.27 19.88 -18.85
N VAL A 211 2.40 20.83 -17.90
CA VAL A 211 1.25 21.30 -17.10
C VAL A 211 0.22 22.04 -17.95
N ALA A 212 0.65 22.79 -18.96
CA ALA A 212 -0.27 23.49 -19.86
C ALA A 212 -1.13 22.51 -20.68
N GLU A 213 -0.57 21.34 -21.05
CA GLU A 213 -1.27 20.27 -21.78
C GLU A 213 -2.20 19.48 -20.87
N THR A 214 -1.71 19.02 -19.70
CA THR A 214 -2.46 18.15 -18.76
C THR A 214 -3.47 18.92 -17.92
N GLY A 215 -3.21 20.21 -17.67
CA GLY A 215 -3.98 21.07 -16.78
C GLY A 215 -3.53 20.96 -15.30
N LEU A 216 -3.17 22.11 -14.71
CA LEU A 216 -2.68 22.18 -13.33
C LEU A 216 -3.64 21.54 -12.30
N LYS A 217 -4.96 21.69 -12.50
CA LYS A 217 -5.98 21.10 -11.64
C LYS A 217 -5.86 19.56 -11.60
N ASN A 218 -5.67 18.93 -12.75
CA ASN A 218 -5.58 17.48 -12.87
C ASN A 218 -4.32 16.96 -12.17
N VAL A 219 -3.17 17.63 -12.40
CA VAL A 219 -1.89 17.28 -11.75
C VAL A 219 -2.00 17.37 -10.22
N ILE A 220 -2.55 18.47 -9.69
CA ILE A 220 -2.75 18.68 -8.26
C ILE A 220 -3.66 17.59 -7.68
N THR A 221 -4.81 17.34 -8.31
CA THR A 221 -5.79 16.35 -7.83
C THR A 221 -5.19 14.95 -7.85
N ALA A 222 -4.49 14.58 -8.91
CA ALA A 222 -3.81 13.27 -9.01
C ALA A 222 -2.73 13.12 -7.93
N ALA A 223 -1.94 14.16 -7.68
CA ALA A 223 -0.90 14.17 -6.65
C ALA A 223 -1.48 14.07 -5.23
N MET A 224 -2.58 14.77 -4.95
CA MET A 224 -3.31 14.68 -3.67
C MET A 224 -3.82 13.25 -3.44
N ASN A 225 -4.51 12.69 -4.44
CA ASN A 225 -5.05 11.33 -4.37
C ASN A 225 -3.94 10.31 -4.13
N GLN A 226 -2.83 10.42 -4.87
CA GLN A 226 -1.71 9.49 -4.71
C GLN A 226 -1.01 9.61 -3.36
N ALA A 227 -0.80 10.83 -2.86
CA ALA A 227 -0.17 11.07 -1.56
C ALA A 227 -1.00 10.50 -0.39
N PHE A 228 -2.31 10.46 -0.57
CA PHE A 228 -3.22 9.89 0.40
C PHE A 228 -3.27 8.36 0.32
N PHE A 229 -3.35 7.85 -0.90
CA PHE A 229 -3.47 6.41 -1.18
C PHE A 229 -2.21 5.62 -0.78
N THR A 230 -1.00 6.19 -1.02
CA THR A 230 0.28 5.48 -0.86
C THR A 230 0.49 4.90 0.54
N LEU A 231 -0.05 5.53 1.59
CA LEU A 231 0.14 5.11 2.98
C LEU A 231 -0.95 4.14 3.48
N SER A 232 -1.94 3.79 2.66
CA SER A 232 -3.07 2.89 3.00
C SER A 232 -3.78 3.26 4.31
N LEU A 233 -4.03 4.57 4.52
CA LEU A 233 -4.62 5.12 5.74
C LEU A 233 -6.14 4.96 5.78
N GLY A 234 -6.72 4.91 6.97
CA GLY A 234 -8.17 4.87 7.18
C GLY A 234 -8.74 3.49 7.54
N VAL A 235 -7.96 2.42 7.36
CA VAL A 235 -8.38 1.04 7.67
C VAL A 235 -7.70 0.46 8.90
N ALA A 236 -7.17 1.30 9.78
CA ALA A 236 -6.52 0.92 11.03
C ALA A 236 -5.25 0.06 10.88
N ALA A 237 -4.67 0.00 9.68
CA ALA A 237 -3.44 -0.77 9.46
C ALA A 237 -2.25 -0.19 10.23
N MET A 238 -2.15 1.13 10.32
CA MET A 238 -1.11 1.79 11.13
C MET A 238 -1.46 1.84 12.61
N GLU A 239 -2.74 1.83 12.99
CA GLU A 239 -3.19 1.78 14.38
C GLU A 239 -2.65 0.54 15.09
N ILE A 240 -2.73 -0.64 14.45
CA ILE A 240 -2.24 -1.86 15.07
C ILE A 240 -0.74 -1.80 15.37
N PHE A 241 0.08 -1.23 14.46
CA PHE A 241 1.52 -1.06 14.69
C PHE A 241 1.81 -0.02 15.76
N GLY A 242 1.03 1.06 15.81
CA GLY A 242 1.04 2.00 16.92
C GLY A 242 0.83 1.31 18.26
N SER A 243 -0.10 0.35 18.35
CA SER A 243 -0.40 -0.38 19.59
C SER A 243 0.75 -1.25 20.10
N TYR A 244 1.70 -1.61 19.24
CA TYR A 244 2.90 -2.38 19.56
C TYR A 244 4.12 -1.50 19.91
N MET A 245 4.02 -0.17 19.69
CA MET A 245 5.10 0.78 19.96
C MET A 245 5.25 1.08 21.45
N GLY A 246 6.49 1.36 21.87
CA GLY A 246 6.80 2.05 23.12
C GLY A 246 6.63 3.58 23.03
N LYS A 247 7.00 4.28 24.08
CA LYS A 247 6.90 5.75 24.20
C LYS A 247 8.26 6.47 24.08
N GLU A 248 9.29 5.76 23.66
CA GLU A 248 10.66 6.26 23.58
C GLU A 248 10.83 7.31 22.46
N HIS A 249 10.04 7.18 21.39
CA HIS A 249 10.12 8.04 20.22
C HIS A 249 8.78 8.74 19.89
N SER A 250 8.88 9.97 19.38
CA SER A 250 7.73 10.75 18.93
C SER A 250 7.12 10.18 17.66
N LEU A 251 5.79 10.21 17.56
CA LEU A 251 5.08 9.64 16.41
C LEU A 251 5.32 10.43 15.12
N ALA A 252 5.50 11.74 15.19
CA ALA A 252 5.84 12.56 14.04
C ALA A 252 7.19 12.15 13.44
N GLY A 253 8.19 11.83 14.28
CA GLY A 253 9.48 11.35 13.83
C GLY A 253 9.44 9.97 13.21
N GLU A 254 8.67 9.06 13.79
CA GLU A 254 8.50 7.71 13.24
C GLU A 254 7.66 7.73 11.96
N GLY A 255 6.57 8.51 11.93
CA GLY A 255 5.76 8.72 10.73
C GLY A 255 6.56 9.31 9.57
N ALA A 256 7.41 10.31 9.84
CA ALA A 256 8.29 10.87 8.81
C ALA A 256 9.27 9.84 8.21
N ARG A 257 9.76 8.90 9.03
CA ARG A 257 10.62 7.80 8.54
C ARG A 257 9.86 6.79 7.69
N ILE A 258 8.63 6.45 8.10
CA ILE A 258 7.75 5.57 7.32
C ILE A 258 7.44 6.22 5.97
N CYS A 259 7.00 7.49 5.97
CA CYS A 259 6.77 8.25 4.73
C CYS A 259 8.02 8.34 3.87
N GLY A 260 9.21 8.56 4.49
CA GLY A 260 10.47 8.61 3.77
C GLY A 260 10.84 7.30 3.08
N LEU A 261 10.62 6.16 3.73
CA LEU A 261 10.85 4.83 3.13
C LEU A 261 9.84 4.54 2.01
N ASP A 262 8.57 4.85 2.22
CA ASP A 262 7.51 4.72 1.23
C ASP A 262 7.81 5.55 -0.03
N THR A 263 8.13 6.83 0.16
CA THR A 263 8.52 7.74 -0.92
C THR A 263 9.77 7.29 -1.65
N PHE A 264 10.78 6.82 -0.92
CA PHE A 264 12.00 6.28 -1.51
C PHE A 264 11.68 5.15 -2.49
N VAL A 265 10.84 4.20 -2.07
CA VAL A 265 10.43 3.08 -2.95
C VAL A 265 9.60 3.58 -4.13
N ALA A 266 8.64 4.50 -3.93
CA ALA A 266 7.85 5.07 -5.01
C ALA A 266 8.72 5.78 -6.07
N ILE A 267 9.67 6.61 -5.64
CA ILE A 267 10.59 7.32 -6.55
C ILE A 267 11.52 6.33 -7.27
N MET A 268 12.10 5.38 -6.55
CA MET A 268 12.97 4.36 -7.16
C MET A 268 12.23 3.48 -8.16
N SER A 269 10.94 3.19 -7.92
CA SER A 269 10.10 2.44 -8.87
C SER A 269 9.92 3.19 -10.19
N GLY A 270 9.70 4.50 -10.14
CA GLY A 270 9.67 5.32 -11.35
C GLY A 270 11.03 5.34 -12.07
N LEU A 271 12.16 5.35 -11.34
CA LEU A 271 13.51 5.23 -11.91
C LEU A 271 13.80 3.85 -12.50
N ILE A 272 13.06 2.81 -12.16
CA ILE A 272 13.10 1.53 -12.87
C ILE A 272 12.29 1.62 -14.16
N ILE A 273 11.07 2.13 -14.08
CA ILE A 273 10.06 2.02 -15.14
C ILE A 273 10.30 3.02 -16.27
N PHE A 274 10.40 4.33 -15.97
CA PHE A 274 10.51 5.35 -17.01
C PHE A 274 11.77 5.21 -17.87
N PRO A 275 12.98 5.06 -17.29
CA PRO A 275 14.18 4.86 -18.11
C PRO A 275 14.09 3.60 -18.98
N ALA A 276 13.53 2.51 -18.45
CA ALA A 276 13.37 1.28 -19.21
C ALA A 276 12.35 1.44 -20.34
N CYS A 277 11.17 2.00 -20.09
CA CYS A 277 10.16 2.23 -21.11
C CYS A 277 10.67 3.14 -22.24
N PHE A 278 11.32 4.27 -21.89
CA PHE A 278 11.90 5.20 -22.86
C PHE A 278 13.02 4.54 -23.69
N SER A 279 13.87 3.72 -23.06
CA SER A 279 14.96 3.00 -23.75
C SER A 279 14.46 2.01 -24.81
N TYR A 280 13.29 1.44 -24.60
CA TYR A 280 12.69 0.43 -25.51
C TYR A 280 11.50 0.97 -26.31
N GLY A 281 11.18 2.27 -26.19
CA GLY A 281 10.10 2.91 -26.96
C GLY A 281 8.71 2.37 -26.61
N VAL A 282 8.51 1.99 -25.35
CA VAL A 282 7.24 1.42 -24.84
C VAL A 282 6.55 2.46 -23.99
N GLU A 283 5.24 2.66 -24.19
CA GLU A 283 4.43 3.55 -23.37
C GLU A 283 4.19 2.98 -21.98
N VAL A 284 4.02 3.87 -21.00
CA VAL A 284 3.72 3.49 -19.61
C VAL A 284 2.21 3.28 -19.48
N ASP A 285 1.80 2.03 -19.54
CA ASP A 285 0.40 1.61 -19.42
C ASP A 285 -0.18 1.78 -18.01
N ALA A 286 -1.49 1.57 -17.90
CA ALA A 286 -2.27 1.65 -16.66
C ALA A 286 -2.41 0.28 -15.97
N GLY A 287 -2.46 0.31 -14.66
CA GLY A 287 -2.86 -0.83 -13.84
C GLY A 287 -1.99 -2.08 -14.00
N PRO A 288 -2.61 -3.27 -13.97
CA PRO A 288 -1.89 -4.53 -14.09
C PRO A 288 -1.08 -4.68 -15.39
N SER A 289 -1.53 -4.07 -16.49
CA SER A 289 -0.86 -4.15 -17.80
C SER A 289 0.58 -3.65 -17.75
N LEU A 290 0.86 -2.58 -16.99
CA LEU A 290 2.22 -2.06 -16.81
C LEU A 290 3.17 -3.14 -16.28
N ILE A 291 2.75 -3.88 -15.26
CA ILE A 291 3.59 -4.86 -14.56
C ILE A 291 3.64 -6.19 -15.30
N PHE A 292 2.51 -6.66 -15.84
CA PHE A 292 2.41 -8.03 -16.34
C PHE A 292 2.51 -8.15 -17.87
N ILE A 293 2.46 -7.03 -18.59
CA ILE A 293 2.58 -6.99 -20.06
C ILE A 293 3.76 -6.10 -20.46
N THR A 294 3.72 -4.82 -20.11
CA THR A 294 4.70 -3.80 -20.55
C THR A 294 6.11 -4.12 -20.07
N LEU A 295 6.31 -4.31 -18.76
CA LEU A 295 7.64 -4.60 -18.22
C LEU A 295 8.18 -5.96 -18.63
N PRO A 296 7.43 -7.07 -18.66
CA PRO A 296 7.89 -8.31 -19.29
C PRO A 296 8.34 -8.13 -20.75
N ASN A 297 7.61 -7.34 -21.56
CA ASN A 297 8.02 -7.02 -22.92
C ASN A 297 9.37 -6.28 -22.96
N VAL A 298 9.61 -5.34 -22.05
CA VAL A 298 10.91 -4.68 -21.89
C VAL A 298 11.99 -5.70 -21.53
N PHE A 299 11.74 -6.55 -20.54
CA PHE A 299 12.74 -7.54 -20.08
C PHE A 299 13.10 -8.57 -21.15
N VAL A 300 12.15 -9.10 -21.95
CA VAL A 300 12.46 -10.09 -23.00
C VAL A 300 13.31 -9.50 -24.12
N ASN A 301 13.27 -8.18 -24.30
CA ASN A 301 14.08 -7.47 -25.29
C ASN A 301 15.41 -6.93 -24.74
N MET A 302 15.64 -7.08 -23.43
CA MET A 302 16.82 -6.58 -22.72
C MET A 302 17.91 -7.65 -22.60
N ALA A 303 19.19 -7.26 -22.70
CA ALA A 303 20.31 -8.17 -22.43
C ALA A 303 20.24 -8.69 -20.98
N GLY A 304 20.20 -10.03 -20.81
CA GLY A 304 20.05 -10.64 -19.50
C GLY A 304 18.64 -10.49 -18.89
N GLY A 305 17.64 -10.19 -19.68
CA GLY A 305 16.28 -9.85 -19.26
C GLY A 305 15.61 -10.90 -18.36
N ARG A 306 15.94 -12.20 -18.56
CA ARG A 306 15.48 -13.27 -17.65
C ARG A 306 15.90 -12.99 -16.19
N ILE A 307 17.15 -12.55 -15.97
CA ILE A 307 17.66 -12.25 -14.63
C ILE A 307 16.98 -11.00 -14.10
N TRP A 308 16.92 -9.94 -14.89
CA TRP A 308 16.29 -8.67 -14.49
C TRP A 308 14.80 -8.82 -14.20
N GLY A 309 14.08 -9.56 -15.03
CA GLY A 309 12.67 -9.88 -14.79
C GLY A 309 12.48 -10.72 -13.52
N CYS A 310 13.35 -11.73 -13.29
CA CYS A 310 13.33 -12.51 -12.06
C CYS A 310 13.56 -11.64 -10.81
N LEU A 311 14.56 -10.75 -10.83
CA LEU A 311 14.86 -9.83 -9.72
C LEU A 311 13.72 -8.82 -9.51
N PHE A 312 13.12 -8.30 -10.58
CA PHE A 312 11.98 -7.40 -10.50
C PHE A 312 10.76 -8.07 -9.87
N PHE A 313 10.37 -9.26 -10.32
CA PHE A 313 9.23 -9.97 -9.74
C PHE A 313 9.52 -10.52 -8.34
N LEU A 314 10.77 -10.77 -7.97
CA LEU A 314 11.15 -11.03 -6.58
C LEU A 314 10.94 -9.79 -5.71
N PHE A 315 11.38 -8.62 -6.18
CA PHE A 315 11.13 -7.34 -5.53
C PHE A 315 9.62 -7.09 -5.36
N MET A 316 8.81 -7.28 -6.42
CA MET A 316 7.37 -7.13 -6.39
C MET A 316 6.68 -8.11 -5.43
N THR A 317 7.15 -9.36 -5.39
CA THR A 317 6.68 -10.37 -4.43
C THR A 317 6.93 -9.92 -2.99
N PHE A 318 8.11 -9.39 -2.69
CA PHE A 318 8.40 -8.88 -1.34
C PHE A 318 7.56 -7.66 -0.98
N ALA A 319 7.37 -6.73 -1.91
CA ALA A 319 6.53 -5.55 -1.71
C ALA A 319 5.08 -5.95 -1.42
N SER A 320 4.47 -6.78 -2.26
CA SER A 320 3.09 -7.21 -2.08
C SER A 320 2.90 -8.07 -0.82
N PHE A 321 3.79 -9.00 -0.56
CA PHE A 321 3.68 -9.92 0.56
C PHE A 321 3.90 -9.23 1.92
N SER A 322 4.71 -8.17 1.99
CA SER A 322 4.87 -7.37 3.22
C SER A 322 3.56 -6.70 3.63
N THR A 323 2.81 -6.13 2.66
CA THR A 323 1.47 -5.57 2.89
C THR A 323 0.47 -6.65 3.30
N VAL A 324 0.46 -7.80 2.63
CA VAL A 324 -0.42 -8.94 2.98
C VAL A 324 -0.21 -9.35 4.44
N MET A 325 1.03 -9.55 4.87
CA MET A 325 1.34 -9.93 6.25
C MET A 325 0.93 -8.85 7.26
N ALA A 326 1.13 -7.57 6.92
CA ALA A 326 0.78 -6.45 7.77
C ALA A 326 -0.73 -6.36 8.02
N VAL A 327 -1.54 -6.51 6.97
CA VAL A 327 -3.01 -6.48 7.07
C VAL A 327 -3.53 -7.75 7.75
N PHE A 328 -2.92 -8.91 7.50
CA PHE A 328 -3.27 -10.15 8.22
C PHE A 328 -3.02 -10.04 9.72
N GLU A 329 -1.92 -9.41 10.14
CA GLU A 329 -1.67 -9.15 11.56
C GLU A 329 -2.75 -8.22 12.15
N ASN A 330 -3.19 -7.19 11.41
CA ASN A 330 -4.27 -6.31 11.85
C ASN A 330 -5.58 -7.11 12.07
N ILE A 331 -5.99 -7.90 11.09
CA ILE A 331 -7.19 -8.74 11.16
C ILE A 331 -7.09 -9.75 12.32
N MET A 332 -5.95 -10.42 12.47
CA MET A 332 -5.74 -11.38 13.55
C MET A 332 -5.80 -10.72 14.92
N SER A 333 -5.14 -9.57 15.07
CA SER A 333 -5.14 -8.83 16.34
C SER A 333 -6.53 -8.35 16.73
N PHE A 334 -7.31 -7.90 15.75
CA PHE A 334 -8.72 -7.57 15.97
C PHE A 334 -9.51 -8.79 16.50
N CYS A 335 -9.37 -9.95 15.87
CA CYS A 335 -10.06 -11.17 16.32
C CYS A 335 -9.58 -11.63 17.70
N MET A 336 -8.28 -11.53 18.00
CA MET A 336 -7.73 -11.85 19.30
C MET A 336 -8.27 -10.93 20.40
N ASP A 337 -8.35 -9.64 20.13
CA ASP A 337 -8.84 -8.64 21.09
C ASP A 337 -10.36 -8.77 21.33
N MET A 338 -11.15 -8.88 20.26
CA MET A 338 -12.61 -8.89 20.32
C MET A 338 -13.20 -10.22 20.78
N PHE A 339 -12.65 -11.34 20.28
CA PHE A 339 -13.20 -12.67 20.53
C PHE A 339 -12.34 -13.52 21.47
N GLN A 340 -11.26 -12.95 22.00
CA GLN A 340 -10.32 -13.64 22.89
C GLN A 340 -9.78 -14.96 22.28
N TRP A 341 -9.63 -14.99 20.95
CA TRP A 341 -9.08 -16.16 20.27
C TRP A 341 -7.57 -16.26 20.48
N SER A 342 -7.08 -17.50 20.53
CA SER A 342 -5.64 -17.72 20.45
C SER A 342 -5.12 -17.30 19.05
N ARG A 343 -3.86 -16.88 18.96
CA ARG A 343 -3.22 -16.48 17.70
C ARG A 343 -3.35 -17.55 16.60
N LYS A 344 -3.15 -18.83 16.94
CA LYS A 344 -3.31 -19.94 15.99
C LYS A 344 -4.75 -20.09 15.49
N LYS A 345 -5.74 -19.95 16.39
CA LYS A 345 -7.16 -19.98 16.02
C LYS A 345 -7.52 -18.81 15.12
N ALA A 346 -7.07 -17.59 15.46
CA ALA A 346 -7.29 -16.42 14.64
C ALA A 346 -6.66 -16.58 13.24
N ALA A 347 -5.43 -17.08 13.14
CA ALA A 347 -4.77 -17.34 11.87
C ALA A 347 -5.54 -18.35 11.01
N PHE A 348 -5.96 -19.48 11.58
CA PHE A 348 -6.65 -20.54 10.84
C PHE A 348 -8.03 -20.07 10.33
N ILE A 349 -8.84 -19.47 11.21
CA ILE A 349 -10.19 -19.04 10.83
C ILE A 349 -10.12 -17.92 9.77
N ASN A 350 -9.25 -16.93 9.95
CA ASN A 350 -9.11 -15.84 8.99
C ASN A 350 -8.49 -16.32 7.66
N ALA A 351 -7.59 -17.31 7.68
CA ALA A 351 -7.12 -17.94 6.45
C ALA A 351 -8.28 -18.54 5.65
N VAL A 352 -9.17 -19.29 6.29
CA VAL A 352 -10.35 -19.86 5.62
C VAL A 352 -11.27 -18.76 5.10
N ILE A 353 -11.55 -17.72 5.90
CA ILE A 353 -12.39 -16.61 5.48
C ILE A 353 -11.81 -15.91 4.24
N ILE A 354 -10.52 -15.55 4.26
CA ILE A 354 -9.88 -14.85 3.14
C ILE A 354 -9.80 -15.76 1.91
N LEU A 355 -9.49 -17.04 2.06
CA LEU A 355 -9.48 -17.99 0.93
C LEU A 355 -10.84 -18.02 0.21
N VAL A 356 -11.93 -18.12 0.97
CA VAL A 356 -13.28 -18.14 0.39
C VAL A 356 -13.65 -16.78 -0.20
N ALA A 357 -13.35 -15.70 0.53
CA ALA A 357 -13.69 -14.34 0.13
C ALA A 357 -12.91 -13.85 -1.10
N SER A 358 -11.70 -14.40 -1.37
CA SER A 358 -10.91 -14.06 -2.56
C SER A 358 -11.33 -14.83 -3.81
N LEU A 359 -12.14 -15.88 -3.70
CA LEU A 359 -12.60 -16.64 -4.88
C LEU A 359 -13.36 -15.80 -5.91
N PRO A 360 -14.25 -14.87 -5.55
CA PRO A 360 -14.91 -14.01 -6.52
C PRO A 360 -13.92 -13.24 -7.40
N CYS A 361 -12.86 -12.68 -6.82
CA CYS A 361 -11.81 -11.99 -7.58
C CYS A 361 -11.10 -12.92 -8.54
N VAL A 362 -10.74 -14.15 -8.12
CA VAL A 362 -10.14 -15.18 -8.98
C VAL A 362 -11.07 -15.55 -10.13
N LEU A 363 -12.34 -15.78 -9.86
CA LEU A 363 -13.34 -16.18 -10.85
C LEU A 363 -13.78 -15.04 -11.77
N GLY A 364 -13.60 -13.80 -11.36
CA GLY A 364 -13.97 -12.59 -12.09
C GLY A 364 -13.27 -12.44 -13.45
N TYR A 365 -12.12 -13.06 -13.63
CA TYR A 365 -11.37 -13.01 -14.90
C TYR A 365 -11.66 -14.19 -15.85
N ASN A 366 -12.43 -15.18 -15.42
CA ASN A 366 -12.70 -16.39 -16.20
C ASN A 366 -14.17 -16.81 -16.13
N VAL A 367 -14.57 -17.59 -15.12
CA VAL A 367 -15.94 -18.14 -15.01
C VAL A 367 -16.99 -17.04 -14.85
N TRP A 368 -16.66 -15.94 -14.16
CA TRP A 368 -17.55 -14.81 -13.88
C TRP A 368 -17.14 -13.53 -14.63
N SER A 369 -16.41 -13.64 -15.73
CA SER A 369 -15.90 -12.49 -16.49
C SER A 369 -16.99 -11.54 -17.02
N SER A 370 -18.23 -12.00 -17.13
CA SER A 370 -19.40 -11.18 -17.50
C SER A 370 -20.02 -10.42 -16.32
N LEU A 371 -19.58 -10.69 -15.08
CA LEU A 371 -20.15 -10.07 -13.88
C LEU A 371 -19.47 -8.74 -13.59
N HIS A 372 -20.21 -7.66 -13.66
CA HIS A 372 -19.80 -6.30 -13.31
C HIS A 372 -20.58 -5.84 -12.09
N LEU A 373 -19.91 -5.52 -10.99
CA LEU A 373 -20.57 -5.19 -9.72
C LEU A 373 -20.89 -3.69 -9.61
N ILE A 374 -20.00 -2.81 -10.08
CA ILE A 374 -20.14 -1.36 -10.01
C ILE A 374 -19.92 -0.76 -11.40
N GLY A 375 -20.99 -0.39 -12.09
CA GLY A 375 -20.91 0.14 -13.45
C GLY A 375 -20.32 -0.90 -14.42
N SER A 376 -19.26 -0.55 -15.14
CA SER A 376 -18.55 -1.44 -16.07
C SER A 376 -17.32 -2.12 -15.44
N ARG A 377 -17.11 -1.98 -14.13
CA ARG A 377 -15.94 -2.52 -13.43
C ARG A 377 -16.09 -4.01 -13.20
N ASP A 378 -15.03 -4.74 -13.43
CA ASP A 378 -14.94 -6.15 -13.01
C ASP A 378 -14.97 -6.30 -11.48
N ILE A 379 -14.82 -7.52 -10.97
CA ILE A 379 -14.88 -7.78 -9.54
C ILE A 379 -13.71 -7.12 -8.80
N LEU A 380 -12.48 -7.28 -9.31
CA LEU A 380 -11.28 -6.68 -8.70
C LEU A 380 -11.40 -5.15 -8.66
N ASP A 381 -11.71 -4.53 -9.80
CA ASP A 381 -11.85 -3.07 -9.89
C ASP A 381 -12.99 -2.54 -9.01
N SER A 382 -14.04 -3.33 -8.81
CA SER A 382 -15.15 -2.96 -7.91
C SER A 382 -14.74 -3.04 -6.45
N GLU A 383 -14.01 -4.09 -6.05
CA GLU A 383 -13.46 -4.24 -4.69
C GLU A 383 -12.44 -3.13 -4.39
N ASP A 384 -11.52 -2.85 -5.31
CA ASP A 384 -10.56 -1.76 -5.16
C ASP A 384 -11.24 -0.40 -5.10
N PHE A 385 -12.27 -0.14 -5.92
CA PHE A 385 -13.03 1.11 -5.87
C PHE A 385 -13.65 1.34 -4.48
N ILE A 386 -14.27 0.32 -3.89
CA ILE A 386 -14.86 0.44 -2.54
C ILE A 386 -13.78 0.75 -1.50
N VAL A 387 -12.67 0.06 -1.56
CA VAL A 387 -11.56 0.29 -0.60
C VAL A 387 -10.92 1.65 -0.83
N SER A 388 -10.44 1.90 -2.04
CA SER A 388 -9.57 3.03 -2.34
C SER A 388 -10.31 4.37 -2.41
N ASN A 389 -11.53 4.38 -2.96
CA ASN A 389 -12.28 5.63 -3.17
C ASN A 389 -13.28 5.94 -2.05
N LEU A 390 -13.67 4.93 -1.24
CA LEU A 390 -14.64 5.13 -0.16
C LEU A 390 -14.01 4.88 1.21
N LEU A 391 -13.56 3.64 1.50
CA LEU A 391 -13.19 3.25 2.86
C LEU A 391 -11.93 3.95 3.37
N LEU A 392 -10.89 4.09 2.55
CA LEU A 392 -9.67 4.79 2.94
C LEU A 392 -9.92 6.29 3.22
N PRO A 393 -10.55 7.08 2.33
CA PRO A 393 -10.81 8.49 2.60
C PRO A 393 -11.79 8.71 3.75
N ILE A 394 -12.88 7.96 3.82
CA ILE A 394 -13.86 8.06 4.92
C ILE A 394 -13.19 7.71 6.25
N GLY A 395 -12.46 6.62 6.31
CA GLY A 395 -11.77 6.18 7.51
C GLY A 395 -10.76 7.19 8.01
N SER A 396 -9.97 7.76 7.11
CA SER A 396 -9.00 8.80 7.43
C SER A 396 -9.65 10.08 7.93
N LEU A 397 -10.78 10.47 7.33
CA LEU A 397 -11.57 11.59 7.82
C LEU A 397 -12.08 11.33 9.25
N ILE A 398 -12.52 10.10 9.54
CA ILE A 398 -12.97 9.71 10.88
C ILE A 398 -11.81 9.73 11.87
N TYR A 399 -10.62 9.19 11.53
CA TYR A 399 -9.43 9.29 12.39
C TYR A 399 -9.08 10.74 12.70
N LEU A 400 -9.10 11.61 11.68
CA LEU A 400 -8.86 13.02 11.84
C LEU A 400 -9.88 13.65 12.78
N LEU A 401 -11.18 13.51 12.51
CA LEU A 401 -12.24 14.10 13.33
C LEU A 401 -12.21 13.57 14.76
N PHE A 402 -11.97 12.28 14.95
CA PHE A 402 -11.81 11.68 16.27
C PHE A 402 -10.65 12.30 17.05
N SER A 403 -9.50 12.46 16.38
CA SER A 403 -8.29 12.97 17.04
C SER A 403 -8.34 14.46 17.35
N VAL A 404 -9.07 15.29 16.58
CA VAL A 404 -8.99 16.75 16.70
C VAL A 404 -10.25 17.43 17.24
N THR A 405 -11.41 16.74 17.28
CA THR A 405 -12.66 17.38 17.72
C THR A 405 -12.91 17.18 19.21
N LYS A 406 -13.74 18.08 19.77
CA LYS A 406 -14.18 17.99 21.18
C LYS A 406 -15.10 16.78 21.43
N TRP A 407 -15.72 16.22 20.39
CA TRP A 407 -16.62 15.07 20.48
C TRP A 407 -15.89 13.73 20.44
N GLY A 408 -14.66 13.73 19.92
CA GLY A 408 -13.77 12.57 19.91
C GLY A 408 -12.78 12.56 21.07
N TRP A 409 -11.58 12.05 20.81
CA TRP A 409 -10.48 12.00 21.78
C TRP A 409 -9.95 13.41 22.14
N GLY A 410 -9.83 14.28 21.11
CA GLY A 410 -9.50 15.70 21.26
C GLY A 410 -8.04 16.03 20.95
N PHE A 411 -7.85 17.22 20.32
CA PHE A 411 -6.57 17.66 19.80
C PHE A 411 -5.44 17.68 20.83
N ASP A 412 -5.71 18.16 22.05
CA ASP A 412 -4.66 18.31 23.07
C ASP A 412 -4.14 16.92 23.53
N LYS A 413 -5.04 15.95 23.73
CA LYS A 413 -4.66 14.57 24.07
C LYS A 413 -3.89 13.90 22.93
N TYR A 414 -4.33 14.09 21.67
CA TYR A 414 -3.62 13.60 20.50
C TYR A 414 -2.21 14.16 20.40
N ILE A 415 -2.04 15.49 20.54
CA ILE A 415 -0.73 16.14 20.45
C ILE A 415 0.20 15.72 21.58
N ASP A 416 -0.31 15.59 22.79
CA ASP A 416 0.49 15.16 23.93
C ASP A 416 0.98 13.71 23.72
N GLU A 417 0.14 12.81 23.20
CA GLU A 417 0.55 11.46 22.85
C GLU A 417 1.54 11.49 21.67
N ALA A 418 1.24 12.17 20.56
CA ALA A 418 2.08 12.22 19.38
C ALA A 418 3.49 12.77 19.67
N ASN A 419 3.57 13.72 20.59
CA ASN A 419 4.81 14.36 21.01
C ASN A 419 5.55 13.65 22.16
N THR A 420 5.01 12.56 22.69
CA THR A 420 5.68 11.76 23.72
C THR A 420 6.89 11.05 23.12
N GLY A 421 8.02 11.06 23.84
CA GLY A 421 9.30 10.47 23.42
C GLY A 421 10.21 11.45 22.69
N GLU A 422 11.34 11.00 22.20
CA GLU A 422 12.35 11.80 21.49
C GLU A 422 12.04 11.91 19.99
N GLY A 423 12.42 13.03 19.36
CA GLY A 423 12.32 13.24 17.92
C GLY A 423 11.47 14.45 17.52
N LEU A 424 10.98 14.47 16.28
CA LEU A 424 10.17 15.57 15.73
C LEU A 424 8.89 15.76 16.53
N LYS A 425 8.53 17.01 16.79
CA LYS A 425 7.33 17.39 17.54
C LYS A 425 6.36 18.15 16.65
N ILE A 426 5.08 17.87 16.83
CA ILE A 426 4.01 18.61 16.17
C ILE A 426 3.71 19.87 17.00
N SER A 427 3.72 21.04 16.34
CA SER A 427 3.41 22.29 17.01
C SER A 427 1.91 22.40 17.32
N LYS A 428 1.57 22.81 18.56
CA LYS A 428 0.17 23.10 18.93
C LYS A 428 -0.44 24.26 18.11
N LYS A 429 0.39 25.09 17.48
CA LYS A 429 -0.05 26.17 16.58
C LYS A 429 -0.72 25.65 15.30
N LEU A 430 -0.49 24.39 14.92
CA LEU A 430 -1.12 23.75 13.77
C LEU A 430 -2.58 23.32 14.03
N LYS A 431 -3.12 23.56 15.23
CA LYS A 431 -4.51 23.22 15.58
C LYS A 431 -5.54 23.67 14.54
N PRO A 432 -5.53 24.93 14.04
CA PRO A 432 -6.49 25.37 13.02
C PRO A 432 -6.36 24.60 11.70
N TYR A 433 -5.12 24.28 11.29
CA TYR A 433 -4.87 23.45 10.11
C TYR A 433 -5.52 22.07 10.24
N PHE A 434 -5.30 21.37 11.35
CA PHE A 434 -5.85 20.03 11.61
C PHE A 434 -7.37 20.05 11.76
N GLN A 435 -7.96 21.13 12.31
CA GLN A 435 -9.40 21.20 12.57
C GLN A 435 -10.23 21.66 11.38
N PHE A 436 -9.66 22.47 10.46
CA PHE A 436 -10.41 23.09 9.38
C PHE A 436 -9.86 22.76 7.98
N ILE A 437 -8.56 22.92 7.74
CA ILE A 437 -8.00 22.77 6.41
C ILE A 437 -7.88 21.29 6.02
N LEU A 438 -7.27 20.48 6.86
CA LEU A 438 -7.03 19.06 6.58
C LEU A 438 -8.34 18.27 6.35
N PRO A 439 -9.43 18.46 7.13
CA PRO A 439 -10.71 17.80 6.83
C PRO A 439 -11.29 18.18 5.47
N LEU A 440 -11.15 19.46 5.07
CA LEU A 440 -11.62 19.91 3.75
C LEU A 440 -10.83 19.27 2.61
N LEU A 441 -9.51 19.13 2.77
CA LEU A 441 -8.66 18.45 1.78
C LEU A 441 -9.05 16.98 1.62
N ILE A 442 -9.27 16.26 2.73
CA ILE A 442 -9.69 14.85 2.69
C ILE A 442 -11.10 14.71 2.10
N LEU A 443 -12.01 15.61 2.47
CA LEU A 443 -13.36 15.63 1.90
C LEU A 443 -13.33 15.90 0.38
N PHE A 444 -12.43 16.78 -0.08
CA PHE A 444 -12.22 17.02 -1.51
C PHE A 444 -11.77 15.74 -2.23
N ILE A 445 -10.81 14.99 -1.67
CA ILE A 445 -10.36 13.70 -2.22
C ILE A 445 -11.53 12.71 -2.30
N LEU A 446 -12.32 12.60 -1.23
CA LEU A 446 -13.48 11.71 -1.19
C LEU A 446 -14.48 12.04 -2.30
N ILE A 447 -14.82 13.32 -2.49
CA ILE A 447 -15.75 13.75 -3.52
C ILE A 447 -15.18 13.46 -4.92
N GLN A 448 -13.90 13.74 -5.16
CA GLN A 448 -13.25 13.48 -6.44
C GLN A 448 -13.18 11.98 -6.78
N GLY A 449 -13.06 11.12 -5.77
CA GLY A 449 -13.08 9.67 -5.95
C GLY A 449 -14.45 9.09 -6.33
N LEU A 450 -15.54 9.89 -6.18
CA LEU A 450 -16.92 9.49 -6.48
C LEU A 450 -17.41 10.01 -7.85
N VAL A 451 -16.78 11.05 -8.38
CA VAL A 451 -17.11 11.70 -9.66
C VAL A 451 -16.16 11.23 -10.75
#